data_310c5c3d5cf40b4d270e775ef0691408
#
_entry.id   310c5c3d5cf40b4d270e775ef0691408
#
_cell.length_a   1.000
_cell.length_b   1.000
_cell.length_c   1.000
_cell.angle_alpha   90.00
_cell.angle_beta   90.00
_cell.angle_gamma   90.00
#
_symmetry.space_group_name_H-M   'P 1'
#
loop_
_entity.id
_entity.type
_entity.pdbx_description
1 polymer ?
#
loop_
_entity_poly.entity_id
_entity_poly.type
_entity_poly.pdbx_seq_one_letter_code
_entity_poly.pdbx_strand_id
1 'polypeptide(L)'
;RPVGARVTLTAGVTDVLAIHDHLINDLGFAEVGFGPATSGPIAVFNLQPEMLKSVFEDMKVLGRRYVEAAIRGENIGFSNMHQLLTDIAQGMKKAVPCGAGLGLLAVDKAGDLHLCHRFVGSSQPTYGNVTTGIDVPKLAAFVEGAQDRSGFGCKTCRIWSICAGGCYHESYARQGDP
;
A
#
# COMPACT_ATOMS: atom_id res chain seq x y z
N ARG A 1 -16.42 -14.73 -13.32
CA ARG A 1 -15.06 -14.47 -12.88
C ARG A 1 -15.13 -13.83 -11.50
N PRO A 2 -14.42 -14.31 -10.49
CA PRO A 2 -14.48 -13.72 -9.14
C PRO A 2 -14.03 -12.26 -9.17
N VAL A 3 -14.70 -11.40 -8.40
CA VAL A 3 -14.42 -9.95 -8.30
C VAL A 3 -13.95 -9.65 -6.89
N GLY A 4 -12.84 -8.93 -6.76
CA GLY A 4 -12.32 -8.43 -5.50
C GLY A 4 -12.72 -6.97 -5.28
N ALA A 5 -12.88 -6.58 -4.02
CA ALA A 5 -13.12 -5.19 -3.61
C ALA A 5 -11.87 -4.56 -2.98
N ARG A 6 -11.68 -3.25 -3.23
CA ARG A 6 -10.65 -2.44 -2.54
C ARG A 6 -11.35 -1.32 -1.80
N VAL A 7 -11.18 -1.29 -0.49
CA VAL A 7 -11.80 -0.31 0.40
C VAL A 7 -10.75 0.70 0.84
N THR A 8 -11.03 1.98 0.63
CA THR A 8 -10.22 3.06 1.17
C THR A 8 -10.83 3.53 2.49
N LEU A 9 -10.12 3.30 3.58
CA LEU A 9 -10.53 3.73 4.91
C LEU A 9 -10.28 5.23 5.06
N THR A 10 -11.30 5.96 5.49
CA THR A 10 -11.26 7.41 5.72
C THR A 10 -11.89 7.74 7.08
N ALA A 11 -11.86 8.99 7.49
CA ALA A 11 -12.47 9.45 8.74
C ALA A 11 -13.95 9.05 8.92
N GLY A 12 -14.68 8.84 7.81
CA GLY A 12 -16.08 8.40 7.84
C GLY A 12 -16.28 6.89 7.54
N VAL A 13 -15.20 6.14 7.25
CA VAL A 13 -15.26 4.73 6.83
C VAL A 13 -14.18 3.96 7.60
N THR A 14 -14.51 3.49 8.79
CA THR A 14 -13.54 2.86 9.72
C THR A 14 -13.94 1.49 10.24
N ASP A 15 -15.21 1.09 10.10
CA ASP A 15 -15.71 -0.21 10.56
C ASP A 15 -15.29 -1.34 9.61
N VAL A 16 -14.06 -1.81 9.80
CA VAL A 16 -13.45 -2.84 8.94
C VAL A 16 -14.25 -4.15 8.98
N LEU A 17 -14.76 -4.53 10.16
CA LEU A 17 -15.44 -5.80 10.34
C LEU A 17 -16.80 -5.81 9.63
N ALA A 18 -17.63 -4.78 9.85
CA ALA A 18 -18.93 -4.68 9.20
C ALA A 18 -18.80 -4.54 7.68
N ILE A 19 -17.82 -3.76 7.21
CA ILE A 19 -17.57 -3.59 5.77
C ILE A 19 -17.12 -4.92 5.15
N HIS A 20 -16.21 -5.65 5.80
CA HIS A 20 -15.78 -6.95 5.30
C HIS A 20 -16.95 -7.93 5.21
N ASP A 21 -17.71 -8.07 6.30
CA ASP A 21 -18.83 -9.00 6.38
C ASP A 21 -19.91 -8.66 5.34
N HIS A 22 -20.22 -7.39 5.14
CA HIS A 22 -21.16 -6.93 4.11
C HIS A 22 -20.67 -7.26 2.69
N LEU A 23 -19.43 -6.95 2.36
CA LEU A 23 -18.91 -7.18 1.01
C LEU A 23 -18.77 -8.66 0.68
N ILE A 24 -18.36 -9.50 1.62
CA ILE A 24 -18.22 -10.94 1.40
C ILE A 24 -19.57 -11.65 1.45
N ASN A 25 -20.35 -11.46 2.52
CA ASN A 25 -21.53 -12.29 2.79
C ASN A 25 -22.78 -11.78 2.07
N ASP A 26 -22.98 -10.45 1.98
CA ASP A 26 -24.20 -9.89 1.39
C ASP A 26 -24.03 -9.62 -0.10
N LEU A 27 -22.85 -9.13 -0.54
CA LEU A 27 -22.60 -8.76 -1.93
C LEU A 27 -21.83 -9.83 -2.73
N GLY A 28 -21.25 -10.84 -2.07
CA GLY A 28 -20.61 -11.97 -2.73
C GLY A 28 -19.28 -11.65 -3.41
N PHE A 29 -18.54 -10.64 -2.94
CA PHE A 29 -17.17 -10.42 -3.40
C PHE A 29 -16.28 -11.59 -3.00
N ALA A 30 -15.35 -11.97 -3.88
CA ALA A 30 -14.43 -13.06 -3.61
C ALA A 30 -13.33 -12.69 -2.61
N GLU A 31 -12.97 -11.40 -2.57
CA GLU A 31 -11.97 -10.88 -1.63
C GLU A 31 -12.18 -9.39 -1.38
N VAL A 32 -11.69 -8.93 -0.23
CA VAL A 32 -11.70 -7.54 0.19
C VAL A 32 -10.33 -7.14 0.71
N GLY A 33 -9.78 -6.06 0.17
CA GLY A 33 -8.54 -5.44 0.63
C GLY A 33 -8.77 -4.04 1.18
N PHE A 34 -8.17 -3.73 2.32
CA PHE A 34 -8.28 -2.43 2.98
C PHE A 34 -6.98 -1.64 2.89
N GLY A 35 -7.10 -0.32 2.74
CA GLY A 35 -5.98 0.60 2.82
C GLY A 35 -6.42 1.94 3.42
N PRO A 36 -5.67 2.52 4.37
CA PRO A 36 -5.99 3.85 4.87
C PRO A 36 -5.79 4.91 3.79
N ALA A 37 -6.66 5.91 3.76
CA ALA A 37 -6.41 7.10 2.98
C ALA A 37 -5.21 7.84 3.56
N THR A 38 -4.30 8.22 2.68
CA THR A 38 -3.14 9.03 2.99
C THR A 38 -3.23 10.25 2.09
N SER A 39 -3.96 11.27 2.54
CA SER A 39 -4.56 12.25 1.65
C SER A 39 -3.76 13.54 1.51
N GLY A 40 -2.54 13.62 2.01
CA GLY A 40 -1.75 14.86 1.89
C GLY A 40 -2.53 16.07 2.44
N PRO A 41 -2.79 17.13 1.62
CA PRO A 41 -3.39 18.37 2.11
C PRO A 41 -4.89 18.28 2.44
N ILE A 42 -5.60 17.22 2.03
CA ILE A 42 -7.05 17.09 2.27
C ILE A 42 -7.30 16.41 3.61
N ALA A 43 -7.15 17.16 4.70
CA ALA A 43 -7.19 16.67 6.07
C ALA A 43 -8.53 16.01 6.47
N VAL A 44 -9.64 16.39 5.83
CA VAL A 44 -10.98 15.87 6.16
C VAL A 44 -11.13 14.35 6.00
N PHE A 45 -10.32 13.75 5.13
CA PHE A 45 -10.33 12.29 4.92
C PHE A 45 -9.31 11.55 5.79
N ASN A 46 -8.41 12.27 6.46
CA ASN A 46 -7.36 11.66 7.24
C ASN A 46 -7.92 10.97 8.49
N LEU A 47 -7.47 9.74 8.71
CA LEU A 47 -7.75 9.03 9.94
C LEU A 47 -6.98 9.69 11.09
N GLN A 48 -7.69 10.06 12.14
CA GLN A 48 -7.10 10.53 13.38
C GLN A 48 -6.47 9.36 14.15
N PRO A 49 -5.54 9.59 15.10
CA PRO A 49 -4.85 8.53 15.84
C PRO A 49 -5.79 7.51 16.49
N GLU A 50 -6.90 7.97 17.07
CA GLU A 50 -7.90 7.12 17.72
C GLU A 50 -8.63 6.23 16.70
N MET A 51 -8.96 6.78 15.53
CA MET A 51 -9.57 6.03 14.42
C MET A 51 -8.58 4.99 13.87
N LEU A 52 -7.31 5.34 13.70
CA LEU A 52 -6.27 4.39 13.29
C LEU A 52 -6.12 3.24 14.28
N LYS A 53 -6.20 3.54 15.59
CA LYS A 53 -6.18 2.52 16.63
C LYS A 53 -7.38 1.57 16.52
N SER A 54 -8.59 2.11 16.33
CA SER A 54 -9.79 1.29 16.15
C SER A 54 -9.69 0.41 14.89
N VAL A 55 -9.32 1.00 13.76
CA VAL A 55 -9.08 0.26 12.51
C VAL A 55 -8.06 -0.87 12.72
N PHE A 56 -6.97 -0.59 13.45
CA PHE A 56 -5.94 -1.60 13.73
C PHE A 56 -6.46 -2.74 14.62
N GLU A 57 -7.30 -2.45 15.62
CA GLU A 57 -7.94 -3.50 16.43
C GLU A 57 -8.86 -4.38 15.58
N ASP A 58 -9.68 -3.79 14.71
CA ASP A 58 -10.54 -4.53 13.79
C ASP A 58 -9.72 -5.39 12.82
N MET A 59 -8.64 -4.84 12.26
CA MET A 59 -7.72 -5.60 11.40
C MET A 59 -7.10 -6.79 12.12
N LYS A 60 -6.79 -6.67 13.41
CA LYS A 60 -6.31 -7.79 14.23
C LYS A 60 -7.39 -8.87 14.44
N VAL A 61 -8.63 -8.45 14.68
CA VAL A 61 -9.76 -9.39 14.80
C VAL A 61 -9.96 -10.14 13.50
N LEU A 62 -10.02 -9.41 12.38
CA LEU A 62 -10.18 -10.00 11.06
C LEU A 62 -9.00 -10.92 10.69
N GLY A 63 -7.78 -10.53 11.05
CA GLY A 63 -6.58 -11.35 10.87
C GLY A 63 -6.64 -12.67 11.64
N ARG A 64 -7.13 -12.66 12.88
CA ARG A 64 -7.35 -13.90 13.66
C ARG A 64 -8.42 -14.78 13.00
N ARG A 65 -9.56 -14.21 12.59
CA ARG A 65 -10.61 -14.95 11.85
C ARG A 65 -10.03 -15.60 10.59
N TYR A 66 -9.16 -14.89 9.86
CA TYR A 66 -8.51 -15.42 8.67
C TYR A 66 -7.61 -16.61 8.98
N VAL A 67 -6.76 -16.51 9.99
CA VAL A 67 -5.85 -17.61 10.39
C VAL A 67 -6.64 -18.84 10.85
N GLU A 68 -7.68 -18.66 11.65
CA GLU A 68 -8.55 -19.74 12.11
C GLU A 68 -9.26 -20.44 10.94
N ALA A 69 -9.75 -19.69 9.98
CA ALA A 69 -10.35 -20.21 8.75
C ALA A 69 -9.32 -20.97 7.91
N ALA A 70 -8.14 -20.39 7.71
CA ALA A 70 -7.06 -21.00 6.94
C ALA A 70 -6.60 -22.35 7.51
N ILE A 71 -6.56 -22.50 8.85
CA ILE A 71 -6.28 -23.79 9.51
C ILE A 71 -7.31 -24.87 9.13
N ARG A 72 -8.57 -24.46 8.88
CA ARG A 72 -9.63 -25.38 8.41
C ARG A 72 -9.65 -25.56 6.89
N GLY A 73 -8.72 -24.95 6.15
CA GLY A 73 -8.69 -24.97 4.69
C GLY A 73 -9.69 -24.02 4.02
N GLU A 74 -10.24 -23.06 4.78
CA GLU A 74 -11.21 -22.06 4.32
C GLU A 74 -10.50 -20.74 3.99
N ASN A 75 -11.10 -19.95 3.09
CA ASN A 75 -10.65 -18.58 2.77
C ASN A 75 -11.81 -17.61 2.96
N ILE A 76 -11.68 -16.68 3.87
CA ILE A 76 -12.69 -15.66 4.16
C ILE A 76 -12.56 -14.40 3.30
N GLY A 77 -11.68 -14.41 2.29
CA GLY A 77 -11.53 -13.30 1.36
C GLY A 77 -10.82 -12.06 1.94
N PHE A 78 -10.04 -12.17 3.01
CA PHE A 78 -9.26 -11.05 3.52
C PHE A 78 -7.89 -10.95 2.81
N SER A 79 -7.84 -10.18 1.71
CA SER A 79 -6.69 -10.16 0.81
C SER A 79 -5.40 -9.60 1.44
N ASN A 80 -5.49 -8.65 2.39
CA ASN A 80 -4.32 -8.13 3.09
C ASN A 80 -3.57 -9.24 3.84
N MET A 81 -4.31 -10.10 4.57
CA MET A 81 -3.71 -11.19 5.34
C MET A 81 -3.27 -12.32 4.43
N HIS A 82 -4.06 -12.65 3.40
CA HIS A 82 -3.71 -13.66 2.41
C HIS A 82 -2.36 -13.36 1.76
N GLN A 83 -2.19 -12.14 1.26
CA GLN A 83 -0.94 -11.71 0.62
C GLN A 83 0.23 -11.72 1.61
N LEU A 84 0.03 -11.21 2.83
CA LEU A 84 1.06 -11.17 3.86
C LEU A 84 1.56 -12.59 4.22
N LEU A 85 0.65 -13.52 4.48
CA LEU A 85 1.02 -14.89 4.83
C LEU A 85 1.64 -15.65 3.67
N THR A 86 1.19 -15.39 2.43
CA THR A 86 1.79 -15.94 1.22
C THR A 86 3.23 -15.45 1.07
N ASP A 87 3.47 -14.14 1.20
CA ASP A 87 4.82 -13.56 1.13
C ASP A 87 5.75 -14.18 2.20
N ILE A 88 5.25 -14.36 3.43
CA ILE A 88 6.01 -15.00 4.53
C ILE A 88 6.31 -16.46 4.21
N ALA A 89 5.30 -17.24 3.79
CA ALA A 89 5.45 -18.66 3.50
C ALA A 89 6.42 -18.93 2.35
N GLN A 90 6.48 -18.02 1.37
CA GLN A 90 7.40 -18.09 0.25
C GLN A 90 8.80 -17.54 0.57
N GLY A 91 9.02 -17.02 1.77
CA GLY A 91 10.28 -16.38 2.15
C GLY A 91 10.58 -15.12 1.35
N MET A 92 9.54 -14.43 0.87
CA MET A 92 9.67 -13.23 0.04
C MET A 92 10.43 -12.14 0.78
N LYS A 93 11.38 -11.53 0.07
CA LYS A 93 12.08 -10.32 0.51
C LYS A 93 11.81 -9.22 -0.50
N LYS A 94 11.10 -8.19 -0.08
CA LYS A 94 10.78 -7.06 -0.95
C LYS A 94 11.95 -6.09 -1.00
N ALA A 95 12.48 -5.87 -2.20
CA ALA A 95 13.48 -4.83 -2.42
C ALA A 95 12.87 -3.42 -2.35
N VAL A 96 11.59 -3.31 -2.74
CA VAL A 96 10.83 -2.05 -2.75
C VAL A 96 9.42 -2.28 -2.20
N PRO A 97 8.79 -1.27 -1.59
CA PRO A 97 7.49 -1.43 -0.92
C PRO A 97 6.33 -1.66 -1.88
N CYS A 98 6.44 -1.16 -3.10
CA CYS A 98 5.41 -1.28 -4.14
C CYS A 98 6.04 -1.21 -5.54
N GLY A 99 5.21 -1.29 -6.58
CA GLY A 99 5.68 -1.26 -7.97
C GLY A 99 6.09 0.13 -8.50
N ALA A 100 5.97 1.20 -7.70
CA ALA A 100 6.31 2.55 -8.16
C ALA A 100 7.78 2.66 -8.58
N GLY A 101 7.99 3.12 -9.80
CA GLY A 101 9.32 3.23 -10.40
C GLY A 101 9.88 1.94 -11.00
N LEU A 102 9.33 0.76 -10.71
CA LEU A 102 9.79 -0.53 -11.24
C LEU A 102 8.73 -1.25 -12.07
N GLY A 103 7.57 -1.52 -11.47
CA GLY A 103 6.47 -2.24 -12.11
C GLY A 103 5.38 -1.32 -12.67
N LEU A 104 5.42 -0.03 -12.32
CA LEU A 104 4.49 0.97 -12.83
C LEU A 104 5.12 2.37 -12.85
N LEU A 105 4.69 3.17 -13.80
CA LEU A 105 4.88 4.62 -13.87
C LEU A 105 3.53 5.27 -14.16
N ALA A 106 3.33 6.50 -13.74
CA ALA A 106 2.18 7.30 -14.14
C ALA A 106 2.59 8.29 -15.23
N VAL A 107 1.66 8.56 -16.14
CA VAL A 107 1.83 9.55 -17.22
C VAL A 107 0.88 10.71 -16.95
N ASP A 108 1.37 11.93 -16.98
CA ASP A 108 0.54 13.12 -16.87
C ASP A 108 0.07 13.63 -18.26
N LYS A 109 -0.68 14.74 -18.25
CA LYS A 109 -1.21 15.34 -19.49
C LYS A 109 -0.15 15.90 -20.44
N ALA A 110 1.06 16.17 -19.94
CA ALA A 110 2.20 16.62 -20.75
C ALA A 110 3.02 15.44 -21.31
N GLY A 111 2.67 14.20 -20.92
CA GLY A 111 3.40 12.99 -21.27
C GLY A 111 4.56 12.71 -20.34
N ASP A 112 4.74 13.45 -19.27
CA ASP A 112 5.81 13.25 -18.30
C ASP A 112 5.59 12.01 -17.44
N LEU A 113 6.67 11.28 -17.15
CA LEU A 113 6.66 10.04 -16.39
C LEU A 113 6.96 10.29 -14.91
N HIS A 114 6.03 9.88 -14.06
CA HIS A 114 6.13 9.98 -12.60
C HIS A 114 6.22 8.59 -11.97
N LEU A 115 6.80 8.48 -10.76
CA LEU A 115 6.90 7.21 -10.01
C LEU A 115 5.57 6.49 -9.87
N CYS A 116 4.49 7.22 -9.56
CA CYS A 116 3.12 6.72 -9.55
C CYS A 116 2.13 7.89 -9.68
N HIS A 117 0.84 7.57 -9.80
CA HIS A 117 -0.22 8.57 -9.97
C HIS A 117 -0.27 9.63 -8.84
N ARG A 118 0.18 9.30 -7.64
CA ARG A 118 0.19 10.24 -6.50
C ARG A 118 1.26 11.33 -6.63
N PHE A 119 2.27 11.13 -7.47
CA PHE A 119 3.30 12.14 -7.73
C PHE A 119 2.97 13.09 -8.86
N VAL A 120 1.89 12.84 -9.61
CA VAL A 120 1.44 13.76 -10.67
C VAL A 120 1.06 15.10 -10.05
N GLY A 121 1.68 16.18 -10.54
CA GLY A 121 1.49 17.54 -10.01
C GLY A 121 2.26 17.85 -8.72
N SER A 122 3.10 16.94 -8.23
CA SER A 122 4.03 17.21 -7.13
C SER A 122 5.29 17.95 -7.60
N SER A 123 6.10 18.44 -6.66
CA SER A 123 7.42 19.02 -6.95
C SER A 123 8.51 17.96 -7.19
N GLN A 124 8.17 16.68 -7.12
CA GLN A 124 9.12 15.61 -7.39
C GLN A 124 9.50 15.57 -8.88
N PRO A 125 10.75 15.19 -9.19
CA PRO A 125 11.21 15.14 -10.56
C PRO A 125 10.46 14.09 -11.38
N THR A 126 10.34 14.35 -12.69
CA THR A 126 9.88 13.37 -13.67
C THR A 126 11.02 12.41 -14.06
N TYR A 127 10.68 11.23 -14.54
CA TYR A 127 11.60 10.14 -14.88
C TYR A 127 11.56 9.82 -16.38
N GLY A 128 11.35 10.83 -17.19
CA GLY A 128 11.27 10.75 -18.65
C GLY A 128 9.94 11.29 -19.18
N ASN A 129 9.70 11.07 -20.46
CA ASN A 129 8.47 11.48 -21.16
C ASN A 129 8.08 10.42 -22.18
N VAL A 130 6.81 10.28 -22.53
CA VAL A 130 6.31 9.29 -23.50
C VAL A 130 6.95 9.43 -24.89
N THR A 131 7.46 10.61 -25.23
CA THR A 131 8.13 10.86 -26.54
C THR A 131 9.63 10.57 -26.50
N THR A 132 10.30 10.73 -25.36
CA THR A 132 11.75 10.53 -25.21
C THR A 132 12.12 9.23 -24.51
N GLY A 133 11.13 8.55 -23.92
CA GLY A 133 11.33 7.33 -23.16
C GLY A 133 11.65 7.57 -21.69
N ILE A 134 11.98 6.51 -20.99
CA ILE A 134 12.32 6.50 -19.56
C ILE A 134 13.77 6.97 -19.38
N ASP A 135 13.98 7.91 -18.46
CA ASP A 135 15.31 8.25 -17.96
C ASP A 135 15.79 7.17 -16.99
N VAL A 136 16.34 6.09 -17.56
CA VAL A 136 16.75 4.91 -16.80
C VAL A 136 17.81 5.23 -15.74
N PRO A 137 18.88 6.03 -16.02
CA PRO A 137 19.85 6.38 -15.00
C PRO A 137 19.24 7.09 -13.80
N LYS A 138 18.34 8.05 -14.03
CA LYS A 138 17.67 8.82 -12.98
C LYS A 138 16.74 7.93 -12.15
N LEU A 139 16.00 7.06 -12.82
CA LEU A 139 15.09 6.12 -12.14
C LEU A 139 15.86 5.09 -11.31
N ALA A 140 16.96 4.56 -11.82
CA ALA A 140 17.83 3.64 -11.11
C ALA A 140 18.41 4.29 -9.84
N ALA A 141 18.93 5.50 -9.96
CA ALA A 141 19.47 6.25 -8.82
C ALA A 141 18.39 6.48 -7.73
N PHE A 142 17.15 6.76 -8.12
CA PHE A 142 16.04 6.86 -7.16
C PHE A 142 15.80 5.52 -6.45
N VAL A 143 15.71 4.41 -7.18
CA VAL A 143 15.42 3.09 -6.62
C VAL A 143 16.54 2.65 -5.67
N GLU A 144 17.80 2.87 -6.04
CA GLU A 144 18.97 2.58 -5.20
C GLU A 144 18.96 3.42 -3.91
N GLY A 145 18.71 4.72 -4.03
CA GLY A 145 18.60 5.62 -2.88
C GLY A 145 17.46 5.26 -1.95
N ALA A 146 16.31 4.90 -2.51
CA ALA A 146 15.12 4.50 -1.75
C ALA A 146 15.29 3.18 -0.97
N GLN A 147 16.26 2.34 -1.33
CA GLN A 147 16.61 1.13 -0.60
C GLN A 147 17.46 1.41 0.67
N ASP A 148 18.17 2.54 0.70
CA ASP A 148 18.92 2.94 1.89
C ASP A 148 18.04 3.69 2.90
N ARG A 149 17.41 2.93 3.78
CA ARG A 149 16.58 3.46 4.88
C ARG A 149 17.26 3.32 6.25
N SER A 150 18.57 3.36 6.27
CA SER A 150 19.36 3.21 7.50
C SER A 150 19.04 4.28 8.54
N GLY A 151 18.72 5.51 8.12
CA GLY A 151 18.35 6.63 8.99
C GLY A 151 17.04 6.47 9.76
N PHE A 152 16.19 5.52 9.37
CA PHE A 152 14.86 5.32 9.96
C PHE A 152 14.77 4.08 10.88
N GLY A 153 15.89 3.47 11.25
CA GLY A 153 15.91 2.26 12.08
C GLY A 153 15.39 1.00 11.39
N CYS A 154 15.21 1.04 10.07
CA CYS A 154 14.66 -0.07 9.31
C CYS A 154 15.54 -1.33 9.35
N LYS A 155 16.86 -1.18 9.47
CA LYS A 155 17.81 -2.32 9.55
C LYS A 155 17.53 -3.25 10.73
N THR A 156 16.98 -2.74 11.82
CA THR A 156 16.63 -3.51 13.02
C THR A 156 15.15 -3.89 13.10
N CYS A 157 14.35 -3.50 12.11
CA CYS A 157 12.93 -3.74 12.08
C CYS A 157 12.64 -5.20 11.70
N ARG A 158 11.84 -5.88 12.53
CA ARG A 158 11.46 -7.30 12.30
C ARG A 158 10.70 -7.54 11.00
N ILE A 159 9.98 -6.53 10.50
CA ILE A 159 9.16 -6.64 9.29
C ILE A 159 9.81 -5.98 8.07
N TRP A 160 11.08 -5.57 8.18
CA TRP A 160 11.80 -4.91 7.10
C TRP A 160 11.71 -5.63 5.76
N SER A 161 11.96 -6.94 5.76
CA SER A 161 11.96 -7.77 4.55
C SER A 161 10.61 -7.83 3.83
N ILE A 162 9.51 -7.54 4.54
CA ILE A 162 8.15 -7.57 3.99
C ILE A 162 7.66 -6.14 3.69
N CYS A 163 8.04 -5.18 4.54
CA CYS A 163 7.61 -3.79 4.43
C CYS A 163 8.38 -3.02 3.35
N ALA A 164 9.69 -3.23 3.28
CA ALA A 164 10.62 -2.52 2.38
C ALA A 164 10.52 -0.98 2.44
N GLY A 165 10.09 -0.43 3.60
CA GLY A 165 10.09 1.01 3.87
C GLY A 165 8.76 1.74 3.72
N GLY A 166 7.72 1.12 3.16
CA GLY A 166 6.41 1.75 3.04
C GLY A 166 6.21 2.60 1.77
N CYS A 167 5.19 3.42 1.75
CA CYS A 167 4.80 4.17 0.56
C CYS A 167 5.73 5.39 0.33
N TYR A 168 6.37 5.49 -0.83
CA TYR A 168 7.22 6.62 -1.22
C TYR A 168 6.49 7.97 -1.14
N HIS A 169 5.26 8.03 -1.65
CA HIS A 169 4.50 9.27 -1.61
C HIS A 169 4.12 9.67 -0.18
N GLU A 170 3.87 8.71 0.70
CA GLU A 170 3.57 9.01 2.11
C GLU A 170 4.80 9.58 2.82
N SER A 171 5.97 9.04 2.55
CA SER A 171 7.24 9.58 3.03
C SER A 171 7.43 11.02 2.54
N TYR A 172 7.27 11.23 1.23
CA TYR A 172 7.37 12.56 0.63
C TYR A 172 6.36 13.57 1.24
N ALA A 173 5.11 13.18 1.40
CA ALA A 173 4.07 14.06 1.93
C ALA A 173 4.33 14.48 3.39
N ARG A 174 5.01 13.65 4.17
CA ARG A 174 5.31 13.90 5.59
C ARG A 174 6.67 14.52 5.83
N GLN A 175 7.65 14.21 5.01
CA GLN A 175 9.06 14.51 5.24
C GLN A 175 9.69 15.35 4.13
N GLY A 176 8.98 15.53 3.00
CA GLY A 176 9.49 16.22 1.82
C GLY A 176 10.41 15.37 0.94
N ASP A 177 10.63 14.10 1.32
CA ASP A 177 11.48 13.14 0.59
C ASP A 177 10.79 11.77 0.50
N PRO A 178 10.79 11.12 -0.69
CA PRO A 178 10.17 9.82 -0.92
C PRO A 178 10.79 8.66 -0.15
#